data_ba44aa0423ef54526ecf5de932ce663c
#
_entry.id   ba44aa0423ef54526ecf5de932ce663c
#
_cell.length_a   1.000
_cell.length_b   1.000
_cell.length_c   1.000
_cell.angle_alpha   90.00
_cell.angle_beta   90.00
_cell.angle_gamma   90.00
#
_symmetry.space_group_name_H-M   'P 1'
#
loop_
_entity.id
_entity.type
_entity.pdbx_description
1 polymer ?
#
loop_
_entity_poly.entity_id
_entity_poly.type
_entity_poly.pdbx_seq_one_letter_code
_entity_poly.pdbx_strand_id
1 'polypeptide(L)'
;VHKEDLEIKEKDDANKTFIAAFQVHNPAIFNKSIKDIAQMSYPKFVISRLWRDGHVSIPTSDKVLKEGDRLLVITAEKNVLALTVLFGEQEENTDWNKEDIDWNAIDSQLISQRIVVTRPELNGKKLGSLHLRNHYGINISRVYRSGVQLLATPELILQLGDRLTVVGEAAAIQNVEKVLGNAVKSLKEPNLVVIFIGIVLGLALGAIPFSIPGISTPVKLGLAGGPIIVG
;
A
#
# COMPACT_ATOMS: atom_id res chain seq x y z
N VAL A 1 0.34 -27.07 -21.74
CA VAL A 1 0.38 -25.60 -21.85
C VAL A 1 -1.01 -25.01 -21.63
N HIS A 2 -2.05 -25.45 -22.35
CA HIS A 2 -3.39 -24.81 -22.30
C HIS A 2 -4.16 -25.04 -20.98
N LYS A 3 -3.88 -26.10 -20.24
CA LYS A 3 -4.54 -26.43 -18.98
C LYS A 3 -3.90 -25.70 -17.78
N GLU A 4 -2.59 -25.53 -17.79
CA GLU A 4 -1.87 -24.71 -16.81
C GLU A 4 -2.20 -23.22 -16.95
N ASP A 5 -2.33 -22.71 -18.18
CA ASP A 5 -2.71 -21.32 -18.44
C ASP A 5 -4.15 -21.02 -17.98
N LEU A 6 -5.05 -22.01 -18.07
CA LEU A 6 -6.42 -21.90 -17.55
C LEU A 6 -6.46 -21.93 -16.02
N GLU A 7 -5.69 -22.82 -15.38
CA GLU A 7 -5.60 -22.87 -13.92
C GLU A 7 -4.93 -21.63 -13.31
N ILE A 8 -3.96 -21.03 -14.01
CA ILE A 8 -3.34 -19.77 -13.61
C ILE A 8 -4.34 -18.61 -13.74
N LYS A 9 -5.07 -18.54 -14.84
CA LYS A 9 -6.14 -17.54 -15.05
C LYS A 9 -7.27 -17.66 -14.03
N GLU A 10 -7.75 -18.88 -13.75
CA GLU A 10 -8.76 -19.10 -12.71
C GLU A 10 -8.28 -18.75 -11.30
N LYS A 11 -6.99 -18.96 -10.98
CA LYS A 11 -6.39 -18.52 -9.72
C LYS A 11 -6.22 -17.00 -9.64
N ASP A 12 -5.86 -16.35 -10.74
CA ASP A 12 -5.74 -14.89 -10.80
C ASP A 12 -7.10 -14.21 -10.69
N ASP A 13 -8.13 -14.70 -11.36
CA ASP A 13 -9.50 -14.20 -11.24
C ASP A 13 -10.11 -14.50 -9.86
N ALA A 14 -9.77 -15.62 -9.24
CA ALA A 14 -10.22 -15.95 -7.88
C ALA A 14 -9.60 -15.07 -6.79
N ASN A 15 -8.46 -14.43 -7.06
CA ASN A 15 -7.75 -13.53 -6.14
C ASN A 15 -7.99 -12.05 -6.42
N LYS A 16 -8.65 -11.71 -7.53
CA LYS A 16 -8.95 -10.33 -7.87
C LYS A 16 -9.82 -9.71 -6.80
N THR A 17 -9.32 -8.64 -6.18
CA THR A 17 -10.08 -7.92 -5.17
C THR A 17 -11.16 -7.07 -5.83
N PHE A 18 -12.33 -7.11 -5.26
CA PHE A 18 -13.51 -6.37 -5.67
C PHE A 18 -13.98 -5.46 -4.53
N ILE A 19 -14.41 -4.25 -4.85
CA ILE A 19 -14.95 -3.31 -3.88
C ILE A 19 -16.46 -3.23 -4.08
N ALA A 20 -17.19 -3.44 -3.00
CA ALA A 20 -18.64 -3.29 -2.95
C ALA A 20 -19.06 -2.47 -1.74
N ALA A 21 -20.13 -1.68 -1.91
CA ALA A 21 -20.77 -0.99 -0.80
C ALA A 21 -22.00 -1.78 -0.37
N PHE A 22 -22.20 -1.86 0.95
CA PHE A 22 -23.33 -2.53 1.56
C PHE A 22 -24.00 -1.64 2.59
N GLN A 23 -25.32 -1.72 2.70
CA GLN A 23 -26.06 -1.17 3.82
C GLN A 23 -26.44 -2.30 4.78
N VAL A 24 -26.18 -2.10 6.07
CA VAL A 24 -26.42 -3.10 7.11
C VAL A 24 -27.91 -3.14 7.43
N HIS A 25 -28.56 -4.23 7.00
CA HIS A 25 -29.98 -4.53 7.25
C HIS A 25 -30.22 -5.88 7.91
N ASN A 26 -29.18 -6.72 8.02
CA ASN A 26 -29.32 -8.07 8.60
C ASN A 26 -29.31 -8.00 10.13
N PRO A 27 -30.44 -8.31 10.82
CA PRO A 27 -30.52 -8.26 12.29
C PRO A 27 -29.52 -9.22 12.98
N ALA A 28 -29.09 -10.28 12.31
CA ALA A 28 -28.18 -11.26 12.87
C ALA A 28 -26.80 -10.69 13.21
N ILE A 29 -26.43 -9.55 12.61
CA ILE A 29 -25.13 -8.88 12.84
C ILE A 29 -25.26 -7.57 13.61
N PHE A 30 -26.45 -7.14 13.95
CA PHE A 30 -26.64 -5.95 14.78
C PHE A 30 -25.97 -6.10 16.15
N ASN A 31 -25.33 -5.04 16.59
CA ASN A 31 -24.61 -4.98 17.86
C ASN A 31 -23.48 -6.01 18.03
N LYS A 32 -23.01 -6.61 16.93
CA LYS A 32 -21.81 -7.46 16.91
C LYS A 32 -20.60 -6.66 16.45
N SER A 33 -19.44 -7.00 16.98
CA SER A 33 -18.18 -6.41 16.51
C SER A 33 -17.79 -6.93 15.13
N ILE A 34 -17.06 -6.13 14.37
CA ILE A 34 -16.53 -6.55 13.07
C ILE A 34 -15.70 -7.83 13.21
N LYS A 35 -14.92 -7.95 14.31
CA LYS A 35 -14.14 -9.15 14.62
C LYS A 35 -15.01 -10.39 14.75
N ASP A 36 -16.09 -10.29 15.52
CA ASP A 36 -17.01 -11.44 15.72
C ASP A 36 -17.68 -11.84 14.41
N ILE A 37 -18.13 -10.85 13.63
CA ILE A 37 -18.73 -11.11 12.31
C ILE A 37 -17.73 -11.78 11.38
N ALA A 38 -16.47 -11.31 11.34
CA ALA A 38 -15.42 -11.90 10.49
C ALA A 38 -15.05 -13.33 10.91
N GLN A 39 -15.16 -13.67 12.21
CA GLN A 39 -14.94 -15.03 12.71
C GLN A 39 -16.09 -15.97 12.40
N MET A 40 -17.32 -15.46 12.36
CA MET A 40 -18.52 -16.25 12.10
C MET A 40 -18.76 -16.47 10.61
N SER A 41 -18.17 -15.67 9.76
CA SER A 41 -18.44 -15.66 8.33
C SER A 41 -17.29 -16.25 7.50
N TYR A 42 -17.67 -17.10 6.57
CA TYR A 42 -16.90 -17.36 5.36
C TYR A 42 -17.78 -16.85 4.23
N PRO A 43 -17.39 -15.81 3.55
CA PRO A 43 -16.09 -15.47 2.95
C PRO A 43 -15.30 -14.38 3.70
N LYS A 44 -13.99 -14.30 3.38
CA LYS A 44 -13.10 -13.25 3.90
C LYS A 44 -13.41 -11.89 3.28
N PHE A 45 -13.38 -10.85 4.10
CA PHE A 45 -13.58 -9.48 3.69
C PHE A 45 -12.76 -8.50 4.55
N VAL A 46 -12.60 -7.28 4.05
CA VAL A 46 -12.01 -6.16 4.79
C VAL A 46 -12.94 -4.96 4.66
N ILE A 47 -13.41 -4.41 5.78
CA ILE A 47 -14.17 -3.17 5.76
C ILE A 47 -13.19 -2.00 5.68
N SER A 48 -13.23 -1.27 4.57
CA SER A 48 -12.34 -0.13 4.31
C SER A 48 -12.87 1.15 4.93
N ARG A 49 -14.16 1.39 4.85
CA ARG A 49 -14.85 2.58 5.40
C ARG A 49 -16.20 2.20 5.98
N LEU A 50 -16.60 2.97 6.98
CA LEU A 50 -17.94 2.91 7.60
C LEU A 50 -18.51 4.31 7.66
N TRP A 51 -19.68 4.51 7.07
CA TRP A 51 -20.48 5.72 7.19
C TRP A 51 -21.60 5.48 8.20
N ARG A 52 -21.69 6.37 9.17
CA ARG A 52 -22.74 6.42 10.19
C ARG A 52 -23.03 7.86 10.52
N ASP A 53 -24.32 8.25 10.51
CA ASP A 53 -24.77 9.60 10.86
C ASP A 53 -24.06 10.72 10.06
N GLY A 54 -23.81 10.48 8.77
CA GLY A 54 -23.11 11.42 7.90
C GLY A 54 -21.58 11.50 8.09
N HIS A 55 -21.01 10.73 9.02
CA HIS A 55 -19.58 10.68 9.26
C HIS A 55 -18.96 9.42 8.69
N VAL A 56 -17.81 9.56 8.05
CA VAL A 56 -16.99 8.43 7.60
C VAL A 56 -15.88 8.14 8.60
N SER A 57 -15.59 6.87 8.79
CA SER A 57 -14.50 6.42 9.65
C SER A 57 -13.87 5.13 9.13
N ILE A 58 -12.61 4.89 9.50
CA ILE A 58 -11.98 3.59 9.33
C ILE A 58 -12.32 2.76 10.57
N PRO A 59 -13.17 1.72 10.43
CA PRO A 59 -13.60 0.98 11.59
C PRO A 59 -12.48 0.07 12.12
N THR A 60 -12.30 0.05 13.44
CA THR A 60 -11.45 -0.94 14.13
C THR A 60 -12.15 -2.30 14.19
N SER A 61 -11.41 -3.35 14.55
CA SER A 61 -11.97 -4.72 14.66
C SER A 61 -13.08 -4.85 15.70
N ASP A 62 -13.04 -4.02 16.75
CA ASP A 62 -13.99 -4.03 17.87
C ASP A 62 -15.21 -3.10 17.60
N LYS A 63 -15.18 -2.39 16.46
CA LYS A 63 -16.30 -1.52 16.09
C LYS A 63 -17.57 -2.35 15.93
N VAL A 64 -18.60 -1.97 16.63
CA VAL A 64 -19.90 -2.62 16.59
C VAL A 64 -20.72 -2.06 15.43
N LEU A 65 -21.30 -2.95 14.61
CA LEU A 65 -22.20 -2.57 13.52
C LEU A 65 -23.61 -2.34 14.03
N LYS A 66 -24.28 -1.38 13.40
CA LYS A 66 -25.68 -1.02 13.67
C LYS A 66 -26.50 -1.07 12.39
N GLU A 67 -27.81 -1.16 12.55
CA GLU A 67 -28.73 -1.01 11.43
C GLU A 67 -28.49 0.31 10.70
N GLY A 68 -28.54 0.29 9.38
CA GLY A 68 -28.35 1.45 8.53
C GLY A 68 -26.88 1.88 8.34
N ASP A 69 -25.91 1.24 8.98
CA ASP A 69 -24.50 1.49 8.68
C ASP A 69 -24.22 1.20 7.21
N ARG A 70 -23.50 2.11 6.56
CA ARG A 70 -23.03 1.91 5.20
C ARG A 70 -21.56 1.51 5.23
N LEU A 71 -21.23 0.42 4.56
CA LEU A 71 -19.90 -0.19 4.58
C LEU A 71 -19.31 -0.20 3.18
N LEU A 72 -18.04 0.21 3.05
CA LEU A 72 -17.25 -0.07 1.86
C LEU A 72 -16.37 -1.29 2.15
N VAL A 73 -16.62 -2.38 1.44
CA VAL A 73 -16.03 -3.69 1.69
C VAL A 73 -15.15 -4.10 0.52
N ILE A 74 -13.97 -4.64 0.82
CA ILE A 74 -13.05 -5.24 -0.12
C ILE A 74 -13.07 -6.75 0.09
N THR A 75 -13.31 -7.49 -0.97
CA THR A 75 -13.41 -8.95 -0.95
C THR A 75 -13.01 -9.54 -2.30
N ALA A 76 -13.11 -10.84 -2.50
CA ALA A 76 -13.06 -11.44 -3.83
C ALA A 76 -14.43 -11.32 -4.50
N GLU A 77 -14.48 -11.06 -5.81
CA GLU A 77 -15.73 -10.83 -6.58
C GLU A 77 -16.76 -11.93 -6.36
N LYS A 78 -16.33 -13.20 -6.38
CA LYS A 78 -17.17 -14.39 -6.10
C LYS A 78 -17.88 -14.38 -4.74
N ASN A 79 -17.41 -13.56 -3.82
CA ASN A 79 -17.92 -13.50 -2.45
C ASN A 79 -19.01 -12.44 -2.25
N VAL A 80 -19.24 -11.55 -3.23
CA VAL A 80 -20.16 -10.42 -3.12
C VAL A 80 -21.56 -10.87 -2.75
N LEU A 81 -22.08 -11.90 -3.42
CA LEU A 81 -23.40 -12.45 -3.13
C LEU A 81 -23.55 -12.95 -1.68
N ALA A 82 -22.54 -13.66 -1.17
CA ALA A 82 -22.55 -14.14 0.21
C ALA A 82 -22.48 -12.98 1.21
N LEU A 83 -21.77 -11.91 0.87
CA LEU A 83 -21.71 -10.69 1.70
C LEU A 83 -22.99 -9.88 1.63
N THR A 84 -23.72 -9.90 0.50
CA THR A 84 -25.07 -9.32 0.42
C THR A 84 -26.01 -10.00 1.41
N VAL A 85 -25.96 -11.32 1.50
CA VAL A 85 -26.76 -12.05 2.51
C VAL A 85 -26.30 -11.72 3.94
N LEU A 86 -25.00 -11.57 4.15
CA LEU A 86 -24.44 -11.26 5.49
C LEU A 86 -24.79 -9.87 5.96
N PHE A 87 -24.59 -8.83 5.12
CA PHE A 87 -24.79 -7.43 5.51
C PHE A 87 -26.21 -6.95 5.29
N GLY A 88 -26.85 -7.36 4.20
CA GLY A 88 -28.20 -6.98 3.84
C GLY A 88 -28.32 -6.53 2.39
N GLU A 89 -28.16 -5.24 2.11
CA GLU A 89 -28.35 -4.68 0.77
C GLU A 89 -27.03 -4.23 0.17
N GLN A 90 -26.76 -4.65 -1.09
CA GLN A 90 -25.64 -4.12 -1.86
C GLN A 90 -26.08 -2.83 -2.58
N GLU A 91 -25.27 -1.78 -2.47
CA GLU A 91 -25.47 -0.54 -3.23
C GLU A 91 -24.87 -0.67 -4.63
N GLU A 92 -25.71 -0.55 -5.66
CA GLU A 92 -25.30 -0.66 -7.06
C GLU A 92 -25.07 0.70 -7.74
N ASN A 93 -25.37 1.79 -7.06
CA ASN A 93 -25.36 3.14 -7.64
C ASN A 93 -23.99 3.67 -8.02
N THR A 94 -22.91 3.06 -7.53
CA THR A 94 -21.54 3.50 -7.76
C THR A 94 -20.66 2.31 -8.09
N ASP A 95 -20.00 2.37 -9.25
CA ASP A 95 -18.97 1.38 -9.59
C ASP A 95 -17.66 1.74 -8.89
N TRP A 96 -17.44 1.12 -7.74
CA TRP A 96 -16.26 1.31 -6.89
C TRP A 96 -14.96 0.67 -7.45
N ASN A 97 -15.05 -0.01 -8.59
CA ASN A 97 -13.92 -0.74 -9.18
C ASN A 97 -13.28 -0.01 -10.36
N LYS A 98 -13.79 1.17 -10.73
CA LYS A 98 -13.19 2.03 -11.75
C LYS A 98 -11.79 2.48 -11.35
N GLU A 99 -10.88 2.60 -12.33
CA GLU A 99 -9.50 3.02 -12.09
C GLU A 99 -9.39 4.51 -11.74
N ASP A 100 -10.33 5.33 -12.17
CA ASP A 100 -10.36 6.79 -12.07
C ASP A 100 -11.19 7.33 -10.91
N ILE A 101 -11.57 6.49 -9.94
CA ILE A 101 -12.28 6.95 -8.74
C ILE A 101 -11.41 7.94 -7.98
N ASP A 102 -11.91 9.16 -7.82
CA ASP A 102 -11.32 10.16 -6.94
C ASP A 102 -11.69 9.86 -5.48
N TRP A 103 -10.85 9.06 -4.83
CA TRP A 103 -11.01 8.69 -3.42
C TRP A 103 -10.95 9.88 -2.47
N ASN A 104 -10.28 10.98 -2.88
CA ASN A 104 -10.18 12.18 -2.07
C ASN A 104 -11.45 13.05 -2.16
N ALA A 105 -12.19 12.98 -3.28
CA ALA A 105 -13.48 13.64 -3.40
C ALA A 105 -14.59 12.94 -2.58
N ILE A 106 -14.44 11.62 -2.35
CA ILE A 106 -15.41 10.85 -1.55
C ILE A 106 -15.27 11.19 -0.07
N ASP A 107 -14.05 11.47 0.38
CA ASP A 107 -13.74 11.84 1.75
C ASP A 107 -12.48 12.71 1.82
N SER A 108 -12.66 13.99 2.09
CA SER A 108 -11.55 14.94 2.19
C SER A 108 -10.64 14.72 3.41
N GLN A 109 -11.07 13.93 4.40
CA GLN A 109 -10.30 13.65 5.61
C GLN A 109 -9.38 12.44 5.46
N LEU A 110 -9.74 11.49 4.59
CA LEU A 110 -8.97 10.26 4.38
C LEU A 110 -8.30 10.26 3.02
N ILE A 111 -6.99 10.23 3.02
CA ILE A 111 -6.21 10.08 1.79
C ILE A 111 -5.81 8.63 1.55
N SER A 112 -5.57 8.28 0.30
CA SER A 112 -5.06 6.97 -0.11
C SER A 112 -3.64 7.11 -0.65
N GLN A 113 -2.70 6.35 -0.10
CA GLN A 113 -1.30 6.38 -0.50
C GLN A 113 -0.74 4.97 -0.69
N ARG A 114 0.12 4.79 -1.69
CA ARG A 114 0.87 3.55 -1.89
C ARG A 114 2.19 3.61 -1.14
N ILE A 115 2.44 2.61 -0.29
CA ILE A 115 3.66 2.47 0.51
C ILE A 115 4.31 1.13 0.17
N VAL A 116 5.63 1.13 0.00
CA VAL A 116 6.40 -0.09 -0.26
C VAL A 116 7.02 -0.60 1.02
N VAL A 117 6.88 -1.90 1.28
CA VAL A 117 7.53 -2.58 2.40
C VAL A 117 9.02 -2.72 2.08
N THR A 118 9.85 -1.95 2.77
CA THR A 118 11.30 -1.95 2.57
C THR A 118 12.10 -2.31 3.82
N ARG A 119 11.43 -2.46 4.97
CA ARG A 119 12.08 -2.90 6.21
C ARG A 119 12.25 -4.42 6.24
N PRO A 120 13.48 -4.93 6.35
CA PRO A 120 13.75 -6.37 6.40
C PRO A 120 13.03 -7.09 7.55
N GLU A 121 12.84 -6.40 8.68
CA GLU A 121 12.21 -6.96 9.88
C GLU A 121 10.73 -7.30 9.70
N LEU A 122 10.11 -6.79 8.64
CA LEU A 122 8.71 -7.05 8.32
C LEU A 122 8.52 -8.26 7.40
N ASN A 123 9.60 -8.72 6.77
CA ASN A 123 9.54 -9.89 5.90
C ASN A 123 9.13 -11.14 6.68
N GLY A 124 8.10 -11.83 6.22
CA GLY A 124 7.57 -13.01 6.87
C GLY A 124 6.60 -12.74 8.03
N LYS A 125 6.38 -11.48 8.44
CA LYS A 125 5.40 -11.15 9.49
C LYS A 125 3.98 -11.10 8.95
N LYS A 126 3.01 -11.52 9.77
CA LYS A 126 1.59 -11.36 9.46
C LYS A 126 1.20 -9.88 9.52
N LEU A 127 0.42 -9.41 8.55
CA LEU A 127 -0.08 -8.04 8.51
C LEU A 127 -0.83 -7.67 9.80
N GLY A 128 -1.67 -8.57 10.31
CA GLY A 128 -2.44 -8.35 11.54
C GLY A 128 -1.57 -8.17 12.79
N SER A 129 -0.37 -8.77 12.84
CA SER A 129 0.54 -8.63 13.97
C SER A 129 1.12 -7.22 14.13
N LEU A 130 1.05 -6.39 13.10
CA LEU A 130 1.51 -5.01 13.16
C LEU A 130 0.49 -4.06 13.79
N HIS A 131 -0.76 -4.51 13.98
CA HIS A 131 -1.86 -3.73 14.57
C HIS A 131 -2.01 -2.30 14.01
N LEU A 132 -1.66 -2.08 12.74
CA LEU A 132 -1.58 -0.76 12.12
C LEU A 132 -2.92 0.00 12.17
N ARG A 133 -4.03 -0.72 12.03
CA ARG A 133 -5.37 -0.15 12.13
C ARG A 133 -5.65 0.41 13.52
N ASN A 134 -5.34 -0.35 14.56
CA ASN A 134 -5.64 0.05 15.93
C ASN A 134 -4.68 1.12 16.46
N HIS A 135 -3.39 1.05 16.08
CA HIS A 135 -2.39 2.00 16.56
C HIS A 135 -2.39 3.33 15.81
N TYR A 136 -2.69 3.31 14.51
CA TYR A 136 -2.56 4.49 13.66
C TYR A 136 -3.89 4.96 13.03
N GLY A 137 -4.99 4.22 13.21
CA GLY A 137 -6.27 4.57 12.59
C GLY A 137 -6.26 4.49 11.06
N ILE A 138 -5.39 3.63 10.49
CA ILE A 138 -5.30 3.42 9.04
C ILE A 138 -5.90 2.09 8.63
N ASN A 139 -6.27 2.00 7.36
CA ASN A 139 -6.64 0.74 6.74
C ASN A 139 -5.71 0.42 5.59
N ILE A 140 -5.35 -0.87 5.46
CA ILE A 140 -4.69 -1.38 4.25
C ILE A 140 -5.77 -2.01 3.39
N SER A 141 -6.03 -1.38 2.25
CA SER A 141 -7.11 -1.81 1.36
C SER A 141 -6.66 -2.91 0.39
N ARG A 142 -5.43 -2.82 -0.10
CA ARG A 142 -4.88 -3.74 -1.11
C ARG A 142 -3.39 -3.94 -0.90
N VAL A 143 -2.91 -5.12 -1.29
CA VAL A 143 -1.48 -5.44 -1.36
C VAL A 143 -1.17 -5.91 -2.78
N TYR A 144 -0.16 -5.30 -3.39
CA TYR A 144 0.34 -5.70 -4.71
C TYR A 144 1.69 -6.38 -4.55
N ARG A 145 1.81 -7.60 -5.06
CA ARG A 145 3.02 -8.39 -5.06
C ARG A 145 3.26 -8.96 -6.45
N SER A 146 4.38 -8.61 -7.08
CA SER A 146 4.75 -9.12 -8.41
C SER A 146 3.62 -9.05 -9.46
N GLY A 147 2.88 -7.92 -9.46
CA GLY A 147 1.75 -7.71 -10.39
C GLY A 147 0.40 -8.29 -9.94
N VAL A 148 0.39 -9.13 -8.90
CA VAL A 148 -0.85 -9.73 -8.37
C VAL A 148 -1.41 -8.87 -7.24
N GLN A 149 -2.72 -8.69 -7.23
CA GLN A 149 -3.46 -7.98 -6.19
C GLN A 149 -3.97 -8.97 -5.14
N LEU A 150 -3.58 -8.76 -3.89
CA LEU A 150 -3.94 -9.61 -2.76
C LEU A 150 -4.87 -8.87 -1.79
N LEU A 151 -5.79 -9.59 -1.19
CA LEU A 151 -6.64 -9.07 -0.11
C LEU A 151 -5.80 -8.88 1.17
N ALA A 152 -5.87 -7.70 1.77
CA ALA A 152 -5.11 -7.34 2.95
C ALA A 152 -5.72 -7.93 4.24
N THR A 153 -5.80 -9.24 4.33
CA THR A 153 -6.29 -9.92 5.54
C THR A 153 -5.25 -9.92 6.66
N PRO A 154 -5.64 -10.05 7.93
CA PRO A 154 -4.71 -10.12 9.05
C PRO A 154 -3.68 -11.26 8.94
N GLU A 155 -4.04 -12.36 8.29
CA GLU A 155 -3.19 -13.54 8.10
C GLU A 155 -2.19 -13.39 6.97
N LEU A 156 -2.34 -12.36 6.11
CA LEU A 156 -1.43 -12.12 5.00
C LEU A 156 0.00 -11.93 5.52
N ILE A 157 0.91 -12.75 5.02
CA ILE A 157 2.33 -12.65 5.34
C ILE A 157 2.95 -11.60 4.41
N LEU A 158 3.55 -10.57 4.99
CA LEU A 158 4.24 -9.51 4.27
C LEU A 158 5.57 -9.99 3.68
N GLN A 159 5.91 -9.43 2.53
CA GLN A 159 7.21 -9.65 1.88
C GLN A 159 7.85 -8.29 1.53
N LEU A 160 9.18 -8.28 1.46
CA LEU A 160 9.90 -7.13 0.94
C LEU A 160 9.47 -6.83 -0.50
N GLY A 161 9.24 -5.55 -0.80
CA GLY A 161 8.75 -5.12 -2.10
C GLY A 161 7.23 -5.12 -2.26
N ASP A 162 6.47 -5.64 -1.28
CA ASP A 162 5.01 -5.50 -1.28
C ASP A 162 4.62 -4.03 -1.34
N ARG A 163 3.67 -3.71 -2.21
CA ARG A 163 3.10 -2.37 -2.32
C ARG A 163 1.73 -2.33 -1.66
N LEU A 164 1.63 -1.64 -0.54
CA LEU A 164 0.41 -1.53 0.25
C LEU A 164 -0.33 -0.26 -0.13
N THR A 165 -1.62 -0.37 -0.44
CA THR A 165 -2.52 0.80 -0.54
C THR A 165 -3.07 1.08 0.85
N VAL A 166 -2.58 2.14 1.46
CA VAL A 166 -2.92 2.58 2.82
C VAL A 166 -3.90 3.73 2.73
N VAL A 167 -4.98 3.67 3.51
CA VAL A 167 -6.02 4.69 3.62
C VAL A 167 -6.04 5.21 5.05
N GLY A 168 -6.02 6.51 5.24
CA GLY A 168 -6.03 7.14 6.55
C GLY A 168 -5.83 8.64 6.50
N GLU A 169 -5.78 9.29 7.66
CA GLU A 169 -5.37 10.68 7.75
C GLU A 169 -3.90 10.86 7.34
N ALA A 170 -3.57 12.00 6.76
CA ALA A 170 -2.23 12.27 6.24
C ALA A 170 -1.12 12.06 7.29
N ALA A 171 -1.34 12.53 8.52
CA ALA A 171 -0.39 12.37 9.62
C ALA A 171 -0.20 10.90 10.03
N ALA A 172 -1.29 10.12 10.05
CA ALA A 172 -1.25 8.69 10.35
C ALA A 172 -0.48 7.91 9.28
N ILE A 173 -0.69 8.24 8.01
CA ILE A 173 0.02 7.60 6.90
C ILE A 173 1.53 7.87 6.97
N GLN A 174 1.95 9.09 7.30
CA GLN A 174 3.38 9.41 7.49
C GLN A 174 4.03 8.57 8.61
N ASN A 175 3.31 8.30 9.69
CA ASN A 175 3.80 7.43 10.76
C ASN A 175 3.92 5.97 10.29
N VAL A 176 2.96 5.49 9.52
CA VAL A 176 2.98 4.15 8.94
C VAL A 176 4.09 3.99 7.89
N GLU A 177 4.39 5.03 7.12
CA GLU A 177 5.56 5.04 6.23
C GLU A 177 6.87 4.76 6.98
N LYS A 178 7.05 5.34 8.16
CA LYS A 178 8.23 5.08 8.99
C LYS A 178 8.28 3.62 9.47
N VAL A 179 7.13 3.03 9.76
CA VAL A 179 7.03 1.62 10.20
C VAL A 179 7.32 0.67 9.04
N LEU A 180 6.78 0.93 7.85
CA LEU A 180 6.90 0.07 6.67
C LEU A 180 8.22 0.27 5.91
N GLY A 181 8.84 1.46 6.06
CA GLY A 181 10.15 1.78 5.52
C GLY A 181 10.13 2.61 4.23
N ASN A 182 9.13 2.54 3.39
CA ASN A 182 8.90 3.28 2.12
C ASN A 182 10.13 3.97 1.46
N ALA A 183 11.26 3.23 1.34
CA ALA A 183 12.54 3.77 0.86
C ALA A 183 12.49 4.29 -0.59
N VAL A 184 11.41 4.00 -1.34
CA VAL A 184 11.22 4.50 -2.71
C VAL A 184 11.13 6.03 -2.76
N LYS A 185 10.67 6.67 -1.68
CA LYS A 185 10.61 8.13 -1.58
C LYS A 185 12.02 8.73 -1.46
N SER A 186 12.95 8.02 -0.79
CA SER A 186 14.35 8.41 -0.65
C SER A 186 15.12 8.32 -1.98
N LEU A 187 14.72 7.42 -2.87
CA LEU A 187 15.35 7.25 -4.19
C LEU A 187 14.86 8.27 -5.24
N LYS A 188 13.73 8.95 -4.98
CA LYS A 188 13.18 9.95 -5.90
C LYS A 188 13.78 11.35 -5.73
N GLU A 189 14.43 11.61 -4.63
CA GLU A 189 15.12 12.86 -4.38
C GLU A 189 16.63 12.62 -4.38
N PRO A 190 17.31 12.70 -5.55
CA PRO A 190 18.76 12.60 -5.58
C PRO A 190 19.34 13.72 -4.72
N ASN A 191 20.29 13.37 -3.86
CA ASN A 191 20.95 14.37 -3.01
C ASN A 191 21.87 15.23 -3.87
N LEU A 192 21.31 16.31 -4.43
CA LEU A 192 22.02 17.22 -5.30
C LEU A 192 23.29 17.76 -4.66
N VAL A 193 23.31 17.94 -3.34
CA VAL A 193 24.50 18.41 -2.60
C VAL A 193 25.66 17.45 -2.75
N VAL A 194 25.40 16.13 -2.60
CA VAL A 194 26.45 15.12 -2.76
C VAL A 194 26.95 15.07 -4.20
N ILE A 195 26.07 15.19 -5.18
CA ILE A 195 26.41 15.24 -6.61
C ILE A 195 27.31 16.46 -6.89
N PHE A 196 26.93 17.64 -6.40
CA PHE A 196 27.70 18.86 -6.58
C PHE A 196 29.09 18.79 -5.91
N ILE A 197 29.16 18.26 -4.69
CA ILE A 197 30.44 18.04 -3.99
C ILE A 197 31.32 17.08 -4.80
N GLY A 198 30.76 15.98 -5.31
CA GLY A 198 31.49 15.03 -6.16
C GLY A 198 32.07 15.69 -7.42
N ILE A 199 31.25 16.52 -8.10
CA ILE A 199 31.69 17.26 -9.28
C ILE A 199 32.84 18.24 -8.94
N VAL A 200 32.70 19.03 -7.87
CA VAL A 200 33.71 19.99 -7.45
C VAL A 200 35.04 19.33 -7.09
N LEU A 201 34.98 18.25 -6.31
CA LEU A 201 36.16 17.43 -5.96
C LEU A 201 36.78 16.79 -7.20
N GLY A 202 35.98 16.28 -8.11
CA GLY A 202 36.45 15.70 -9.36
C GLY A 202 37.19 16.72 -10.26
N LEU A 203 36.63 17.94 -10.39
CA LEU A 203 37.26 19.01 -11.14
C LEU A 203 38.59 19.44 -10.49
N ALA A 204 38.61 19.55 -9.14
CA ALA A 204 39.82 19.88 -8.41
C ALA A 204 40.93 18.85 -8.61
N LEU A 205 40.60 17.57 -8.50
CA LEU A 205 41.55 16.46 -8.77
C LEU A 205 42.01 16.44 -10.23
N GLY A 206 41.09 16.66 -11.18
CA GLY A 206 41.42 16.70 -12.61
C GLY A 206 42.36 17.84 -13.01
N ALA A 207 42.38 18.93 -12.23
CA ALA A 207 43.25 20.11 -12.45
C ALA A 207 44.69 19.87 -11.93
N ILE A 208 44.91 18.94 -11.02
CA ILE A 208 46.25 18.66 -10.45
C ILE A 208 47.18 18.10 -11.50
N PRO A 209 48.34 18.76 -11.75
CA PRO A 209 49.34 18.24 -12.67
C PRO A 209 50.12 17.11 -12.00
N PHE A 210 50.19 15.96 -12.65
CA PHE A 210 51.04 14.83 -12.21
C PHE A 210 52.31 14.76 -13.03
N SER A 211 53.46 14.72 -12.36
CA SER A 211 54.77 14.51 -13.01
C SER A 211 55.05 13.01 -13.07
N ILE A 212 55.08 12.47 -14.27
CA ILE A 212 55.43 11.06 -14.49
C ILE A 212 56.91 10.95 -14.85
N PRO A 213 57.74 10.12 -14.17
CA PRO A 213 59.14 9.91 -14.52
C PRO A 213 59.26 9.47 -15.98
N GLY A 214 60.08 10.23 -16.78
CA GLY A 214 60.27 9.97 -18.20
C GLY A 214 59.43 10.80 -19.16
N ILE A 215 58.50 11.65 -18.69
CA ILE A 215 57.76 12.58 -19.52
C ILE A 215 58.10 14.02 -19.11
N SER A 216 58.57 14.80 -20.09
CA SER A 216 59.08 16.20 -19.85
C SER A 216 58.01 17.21 -19.56
N THR A 217 56.72 16.86 -19.77
CA THR A 217 55.60 17.77 -19.52
C THR A 217 54.63 17.18 -18.49
N PRO A 218 54.13 17.93 -17.48
CA PRO A 218 53.18 17.42 -16.50
C PRO A 218 51.87 17.03 -17.19
N VAL A 219 51.39 15.85 -16.87
CA VAL A 219 50.10 15.32 -17.38
C VAL A 219 49.00 15.66 -16.40
N LYS A 220 47.85 16.13 -16.91
CA LYS A 220 46.61 16.38 -16.13
C LYS A 220 45.56 15.37 -16.55
N LEU A 221 44.75 14.88 -15.60
CA LEU A 221 43.60 14.02 -15.88
C LEU A 221 42.50 14.73 -16.70
N GLY A 222 42.55 16.09 -16.72
CA GLY A 222 41.63 16.93 -17.44
C GLY A 222 40.24 17.01 -16.74
N LEU A 223 39.39 17.86 -17.28
CA LEU A 223 38.06 18.15 -16.71
C LEU A 223 37.12 16.93 -16.67
N ALA A 224 37.33 15.96 -17.53
CA ALA A 224 36.51 14.74 -17.59
C ALA A 224 37.06 13.60 -16.73
N GLY A 225 38.39 13.45 -16.63
CA GLY A 225 39.02 12.36 -15.91
C GLY A 225 38.84 12.43 -14.38
N GLY A 226 38.87 13.62 -13.80
CA GLY A 226 38.68 13.83 -12.37
C GLY A 226 37.29 13.36 -11.86
N PRO A 227 36.18 13.81 -12.44
CA PRO A 227 34.85 13.37 -12.06
C PRO A 227 34.59 11.86 -12.21
N ILE A 228 35.21 11.19 -13.21
CA ILE A 228 35.05 9.73 -13.39
C ILE A 228 35.73 8.94 -12.25
N ILE A 229 36.78 9.47 -11.63
CA ILE A 229 37.49 8.79 -10.52
C ILE A 229 36.77 9.01 -9.19
N VAL A 230 36.07 10.13 -9.01
CA VAL A 230 35.42 10.52 -7.76
C VAL A 230 33.96 10.06 -7.69
N GLY A 231 33.29 9.81 -8.84
CA GLY A 231 31.86 9.49 -8.97
C GLY A 231 31.42 8.07 -8.63
#